data_b0a2a639f0bd7b7e1ab78accc2b24eb3
#
_entry.id   b0a2a639f0bd7b7e1ab78accc2b24eb3
#
_cell.length_a   1.000
_cell.length_b   1.000
_cell.length_c   1.000
_cell.angle_alpha   90.00
_cell.angle_beta   90.00
_cell.angle_gamma   90.00
#
_symmetry.space_group_name_H-M   'P 1'
#
loop_
_entity.id
_entity.type
_entity.pdbx_description
1 polymer ?
#
loop_
_entity_poly.entity_id
_entity_poly.type
_entity_poly.pdbx_seq_one_letter_code
_entity_poly.pdbx_strand_id
1 'polypeptide(L)'
;MNILFTCGGTAGHVNPAVALARIFQERNPDCKVLFVGADGGMENHLVPKEGYEIRSVTITNFHRSFAPADIAHNLGTVRNMVRSKQQAARILDEFQPDLVVGTGGYASFPVVREAARRHIPTAIHESNAVPGLTTKGLSKVVDRVMVGFEESRSHYDHPEKVVVTGTPVRGDFFRYTRQEAREKLGLTDERPLLLS
;
A
#
# COMPACT_ATOMS: atom_id res chain seq x y z
N MET A 1 7.58 10.05 16.07
CA MET A 1 7.50 8.78 15.35
C MET A 1 7.45 9.03 13.85
N ASN A 2 8.26 8.31 13.07
CA ASN A 2 8.31 8.43 11.63
C ASN A 2 7.70 7.17 11.00
N ILE A 3 6.66 7.30 10.18
CA ILE A 3 6.03 6.15 9.51
C ILE A 3 6.16 6.31 8.01
N LEU A 4 6.68 5.28 7.37
CA LEU A 4 6.78 5.21 5.93
C LEU A 4 5.72 4.27 5.37
N PHE A 5 4.85 4.80 4.50
CA PHE A 5 3.89 4.01 3.73
C PHE A 5 4.41 3.77 2.33
N THR A 6 4.19 2.57 1.80
CA THR A 6 4.50 2.26 0.41
C THR A 6 3.33 1.57 -0.27
N CYS A 7 2.95 2.10 -1.42
CA CYS A 7 1.80 1.65 -2.19
C CYS A 7 2.05 1.95 -3.66
N GLY A 8 1.27 1.36 -4.54
CA GLY A 8 1.35 1.72 -5.95
C GLY A 8 0.48 0.91 -6.89
N GLY A 9 0.40 1.42 -8.11
CA GLY A 9 -0.26 0.79 -9.22
C GLY A 9 -1.77 1.05 -9.33
N THR A 10 -2.50 1.10 -8.23
CA THR A 10 -3.96 1.32 -8.25
C THR A 10 -4.43 2.12 -7.04
N ALA A 11 -5.57 2.81 -7.17
CA ALA A 11 -6.22 3.49 -6.05
C ALA A 11 -6.59 2.51 -4.90
N GLY A 12 -6.84 1.23 -5.22
CA GLY A 12 -7.09 0.18 -4.24
C GLY A 12 -5.93 -0.08 -3.28
N HIS A 13 -4.69 0.23 -3.68
CA HIS A 13 -3.52 0.17 -2.80
C HIS A 13 -3.26 1.52 -2.10
N VAL A 14 -3.54 2.63 -2.78
CA VAL A 14 -3.28 3.99 -2.23
C VAL A 14 -4.27 4.34 -1.12
N ASN A 15 -5.56 4.10 -1.33
CA ASN A 15 -6.60 4.50 -0.38
C ASN A 15 -6.43 3.87 1.02
N PRO A 16 -6.13 2.58 1.19
CA PRO A 16 -5.84 2.00 2.50
C PRO A 16 -4.63 2.61 3.18
N ALA A 17 -3.56 2.93 2.42
CA ALA A 17 -2.38 3.59 2.96
C ALA A 17 -2.69 4.99 3.49
N VAL A 18 -3.45 5.78 2.72
CA VAL A 18 -3.90 7.12 3.14
C VAL A 18 -4.82 7.04 4.37
N ALA A 19 -5.74 6.09 4.40
CA ALA A 19 -6.63 5.90 5.53
C ALA A 19 -5.85 5.60 6.82
N LEU A 20 -4.86 4.71 6.75
CA LEU A 20 -3.99 4.40 7.87
C LEU A 20 -3.14 5.61 8.29
N ALA A 21 -2.54 6.33 7.33
CA ALA A 21 -1.73 7.51 7.61
C ALA A 21 -2.49 8.58 8.39
N ARG A 22 -3.75 8.85 8.02
CA ARG A 22 -4.64 9.77 8.73
C ARG A 22 -4.89 9.34 10.17
N ILE A 23 -5.23 8.06 10.39
CA ILE A 23 -5.48 7.52 11.74
C ILE A 23 -4.22 7.61 12.61
N PHE A 24 -3.03 7.36 12.04
CA PHE A 24 -1.78 7.50 12.78
C PHE A 24 -1.52 8.95 13.19
N GLN A 25 -1.75 9.92 12.31
CA GLN A 25 -1.59 11.35 12.63
C GLN A 25 -2.64 11.87 13.60
N GLU A 26 -3.89 11.43 13.47
CA GLU A 26 -4.95 11.78 14.43
C GLU A 26 -4.63 11.31 15.86
N ARG A 27 -4.04 10.13 15.98
CA ARG A 27 -3.64 9.57 17.29
C ARG A 27 -2.29 10.08 17.79
N ASN A 28 -1.44 10.53 16.88
CA ASN A 28 -0.08 11.01 17.16
C ASN A 28 0.20 12.25 16.29
N PRO A 29 -0.21 13.46 16.73
CA PRO A 29 -0.06 14.68 15.92
C PRO A 29 1.37 14.98 15.47
N ASP A 30 2.38 14.59 16.24
CA ASP A 30 3.80 14.77 15.91
C ASP A 30 4.34 13.66 14.97
N CYS A 31 3.49 12.77 14.48
CA CYS A 31 3.90 11.71 13.58
C CYS A 31 4.24 12.27 12.20
N LYS A 32 5.46 12.00 11.75
CA LYS A 32 5.88 12.30 10.37
C LYS A 32 5.52 11.13 9.47
N VAL A 33 4.88 11.44 8.36
CA VAL A 33 4.46 10.45 7.36
C VAL A 33 5.14 10.73 6.04
N LEU A 34 5.72 9.70 5.45
CA LEU A 34 6.29 9.72 4.10
C LEU A 34 5.70 8.56 3.30
N PHE A 35 5.34 8.83 2.05
CA PHE A 35 4.94 7.79 1.11
C PHE A 35 6.07 7.47 0.14
N VAL A 36 6.08 6.21 -0.34
CA VAL A 36 6.95 5.77 -1.43
C VAL A 36 6.14 4.99 -2.45
N GLY A 37 6.23 5.41 -3.71
CA GLY A 37 5.56 4.80 -4.85
C GLY A 37 6.53 4.46 -5.99
N ALA A 38 5.99 4.07 -7.15
CA ALA A 38 6.76 3.87 -8.37
C ALA A 38 6.87 5.17 -9.16
N ASP A 39 7.98 5.35 -9.88
CA ASP A 39 8.12 6.45 -10.83
C ASP A 39 6.97 6.43 -11.84
N GLY A 40 6.28 7.57 -12.01
CA GLY A 40 5.15 7.71 -12.92
C GLY A 40 3.87 6.97 -12.52
N GLY A 41 3.83 6.36 -11.32
CA GLY A 41 2.63 5.72 -10.80
C GLY A 41 1.53 6.71 -10.43
N MET A 42 0.27 6.25 -10.42
CA MET A 42 -0.88 7.11 -10.07
C MET A 42 -0.82 7.62 -8.63
N GLU A 43 -0.13 6.93 -7.75
CA GLU A 43 0.12 7.34 -6.39
C GLU A 43 0.83 8.70 -6.31
N ASN A 44 1.66 9.06 -7.29
CA ASN A 44 2.34 10.36 -7.35
C ASN A 44 1.38 11.54 -7.56
N HIS A 45 0.14 11.26 -7.99
CA HIS A 45 -0.92 12.25 -8.10
C HIS A 45 -1.92 12.17 -6.95
N LEU A 46 -2.20 10.97 -6.46
CA LEU A 46 -3.22 10.76 -5.43
C LEU A 46 -2.72 11.17 -4.04
N VAL A 47 -1.51 10.75 -3.66
CA VAL A 47 -0.96 11.00 -2.33
C VAL A 47 -0.77 12.50 -2.04
N PRO A 48 -0.21 13.34 -2.95
CA PRO A 48 -0.10 14.78 -2.71
C PRO A 48 -1.46 15.49 -2.58
N LYS A 49 -2.51 15.02 -3.26
CA LYS A 49 -3.87 15.56 -3.10
C LYS A 49 -4.42 15.35 -1.69
N GLU A 50 -3.93 14.34 -0.98
CA GLU A 50 -4.28 14.05 0.41
C GLU A 50 -3.37 14.77 1.42
N GLY A 51 -2.43 15.60 0.92
CA GLY A 51 -1.53 16.44 1.75
C GLY A 51 -0.26 15.75 2.21
N TYR A 52 0.11 14.61 1.62
CA TYR A 52 1.31 13.85 2.00
C TYR A 52 2.48 14.02 1.04
N GLU A 53 3.71 14.00 1.59
CA GLU A 53 4.93 13.88 0.80
C GLU A 53 5.03 12.46 0.22
N ILE A 54 5.46 12.37 -1.05
CA ILE A 54 5.75 11.10 -1.72
C ILE A 54 7.10 11.17 -2.40
N ARG A 55 7.86 10.09 -2.29
CA ARG A 55 9.08 9.82 -3.06
C ARG A 55 8.87 8.61 -3.94
N SER A 56 9.68 8.48 -4.98
CA SER A 56 9.52 7.41 -5.95
C SER A 56 10.74 6.52 -6.05
N VAL A 57 10.50 5.25 -6.39
CA VAL A 57 11.53 4.29 -6.75
C VAL A 57 11.32 3.83 -8.19
N THR A 58 12.42 3.64 -8.91
CA THR A 58 12.40 3.17 -10.30
C THR A 58 12.17 1.66 -10.30
N ILE A 59 10.93 1.25 -10.49
CA ILE A 59 10.56 -0.17 -10.57
C ILE A 59 9.55 -0.39 -11.69
N THR A 60 9.65 -1.54 -12.33
CA THR A 60 8.72 -1.98 -13.38
C THR A 60 8.18 -3.37 -13.04
N ASN A 61 7.00 -3.68 -13.55
CA ASN A 61 6.43 -5.02 -13.42
C ASN A 61 7.10 -6.01 -14.38
N PHE A 62 7.09 -7.29 -14.04
CA PHE A 62 7.49 -8.35 -14.96
C PHE A 62 6.34 -8.68 -15.92
N HIS A 63 6.67 -8.78 -17.19
CA HIS A 63 5.76 -9.33 -18.19
C HIS A 63 5.79 -10.85 -18.14
N ARG A 64 4.62 -11.48 -18.23
CA ARG A 64 4.48 -12.95 -18.13
C ARG A 64 4.61 -13.67 -19.48
N SER A 65 4.79 -12.93 -20.56
CA SER A 65 4.99 -13.48 -21.90
C SER A 65 6.47 -13.75 -22.18
N PHE A 66 6.75 -14.71 -23.06
CA PHE A 66 8.09 -15.05 -23.55
C PHE A 66 8.41 -14.42 -24.92
N ALA A 67 7.64 -13.43 -25.37
CA ALA A 67 7.96 -12.69 -26.59
C ALA A 67 9.33 -11.98 -26.47
N PRO A 68 10.12 -11.85 -27.54
CA PRO A 68 11.44 -11.22 -27.48
C PRO A 68 11.43 -9.83 -26.86
N ALA A 69 10.39 -9.03 -27.13
CA ALA A 69 10.20 -7.70 -26.52
C ALA A 69 9.99 -7.78 -25.00
N ASP A 70 9.27 -8.79 -24.51
CA ASP A 70 9.03 -9.00 -23.09
C ASP A 70 10.25 -9.53 -22.36
N ILE A 71 11.07 -10.32 -23.03
CA ILE A 71 12.38 -10.77 -22.50
C ILE A 71 13.30 -9.55 -22.33
N ALA A 72 13.39 -8.67 -23.33
CA ALA A 72 14.17 -7.43 -23.24
C ALA A 72 13.66 -6.51 -22.14
N HIS A 73 12.33 -6.35 -22.02
CA HIS A 73 11.69 -5.61 -20.93
C HIS A 73 12.05 -6.21 -19.55
N ASN A 74 11.95 -7.52 -19.41
CA ASN A 74 12.24 -8.21 -18.14
C ASN A 74 13.71 -8.08 -17.73
N LEU A 75 14.64 -8.02 -18.69
CA LEU A 75 16.04 -7.75 -18.40
C LEU A 75 16.23 -6.33 -17.83
N GLY A 76 15.53 -5.34 -18.40
CA GLY A 76 15.44 -3.98 -17.85
C GLY A 76 14.84 -3.95 -16.44
N THR A 77 13.83 -4.78 -16.21
CA THR A 77 13.17 -4.91 -14.89
C THR A 77 14.12 -5.44 -13.81
N VAL A 78 15.00 -6.39 -14.14
CA VAL A 78 16.06 -6.87 -13.22
C VAL A 78 17.00 -5.73 -12.83
N ARG A 79 17.45 -4.92 -13.79
CA ARG A 79 18.27 -3.73 -13.52
C ARG A 79 17.52 -2.73 -12.63
N ASN A 80 16.25 -2.49 -12.89
CA ASN A 80 15.41 -1.60 -12.09
C ASN A 80 15.20 -2.14 -10.68
N MET A 81 15.17 -3.45 -10.45
CA MET A 81 15.11 -4.04 -9.10
C MET A 81 16.37 -3.69 -8.28
N VAL A 82 17.56 -3.75 -8.88
CA VAL A 82 18.78 -3.34 -8.17
C VAL A 82 18.76 -1.85 -7.85
N ARG A 83 18.34 -1.03 -8.81
CA ARG A 83 18.23 0.42 -8.65
C ARG A 83 17.19 0.80 -7.58
N SER A 84 16.02 0.18 -7.63
CA SER A 84 14.95 0.43 -6.65
C SER A 84 15.37 0.05 -5.23
N LYS A 85 16.16 -1.02 -5.06
CA LYS A 85 16.73 -1.38 -3.76
C LYS A 85 17.67 -0.30 -3.22
N GLN A 86 18.55 0.26 -4.07
CA GLN A 86 19.46 1.35 -3.67
C GLN A 86 18.70 2.63 -3.32
N GLN A 87 17.65 2.95 -4.10
CA GLN A 87 16.78 4.10 -3.82
C GLN A 87 16.01 3.91 -2.52
N ALA A 88 15.41 2.72 -2.30
CA ALA A 88 14.76 2.38 -1.05
C ALA A 88 15.71 2.52 0.15
N ALA A 89 16.95 2.02 0.02
CA ALA A 89 17.97 2.14 1.04
C ALA A 89 18.23 3.60 1.42
N ARG A 90 18.43 4.48 0.43
CA ARG A 90 18.64 5.93 0.65
C ARG A 90 17.44 6.59 1.33
N ILE A 91 16.22 6.29 0.87
CA ILE A 91 15.00 6.85 1.47
C ILE A 91 14.88 6.44 2.95
N LEU A 92 15.17 5.18 3.27
CA LEU A 92 15.17 4.69 4.66
C LEU A 92 16.26 5.36 5.50
N ASP A 93 17.47 5.58 4.94
CA ASP A 93 18.56 6.26 5.62
C ASP A 93 18.24 7.73 5.93
N GLU A 94 17.60 8.43 5.01
CA GLU A 94 17.23 9.84 5.15
C GLU A 94 16.02 10.06 6.08
N PHE A 95 14.99 9.22 5.93
CA PHE A 95 13.74 9.39 6.68
C PHE A 95 13.77 8.74 8.05
N GLN A 96 14.57 7.69 8.23
CA GLN A 96 14.71 6.90 9.47
C GLN A 96 13.35 6.49 10.06
N PRO A 97 12.56 5.67 9.35
CA PRO A 97 11.24 5.28 9.81
C PRO A 97 11.32 4.34 11.02
N ASP A 98 10.41 4.55 11.98
CA ASP A 98 10.16 3.65 13.11
C ASP A 98 9.27 2.47 12.69
N LEU A 99 8.50 2.64 11.60
CA LEU A 99 7.59 1.64 11.04
C LEU A 99 7.47 1.81 9.53
N VAL A 100 7.49 0.71 8.79
CA VAL A 100 7.20 0.67 7.36
C VAL A 100 5.96 -0.16 7.08
N VAL A 101 4.97 0.42 6.39
CA VAL A 101 3.71 -0.22 6.04
C VAL A 101 3.54 -0.28 4.53
N GLY A 102 3.43 -1.49 3.98
CA GLY A 102 3.10 -1.70 2.57
C GLY A 102 1.63 -2.06 2.39
N THR A 103 0.93 -1.41 1.46
CA THR A 103 -0.48 -1.72 1.17
C THR A 103 -0.70 -2.36 -0.20
N GLY A 104 0.39 -2.80 -0.84
CA GLY A 104 0.35 -3.49 -2.13
C GLY A 104 0.97 -2.70 -3.28
N GLY A 105 0.94 -3.33 -4.45
CA GLY A 105 1.65 -2.84 -5.62
C GLY A 105 3.14 -3.21 -5.63
N TYR A 106 3.71 -3.26 -6.83
CA TYR A 106 5.11 -3.67 -7.02
C TYR A 106 6.13 -2.72 -6.39
N ALA A 107 5.79 -1.44 -6.20
CA ALA A 107 6.63 -0.46 -5.52
C ALA A 107 6.89 -0.81 -4.04
N SER A 108 5.95 -1.50 -3.39
CA SER A 108 6.09 -1.91 -1.99
C SER A 108 7.21 -2.93 -1.78
N PHE A 109 7.49 -3.76 -2.79
CA PHE A 109 8.43 -4.87 -2.63
C PHE A 109 9.85 -4.44 -2.23
N PRO A 110 10.56 -3.55 -2.96
CA PRO A 110 11.92 -3.15 -2.62
C PRO A 110 11.99 -2.40 -1.27
N VAL A 111 10.99 -1.60 -0.96
CA VAL A 111 10.97 -0.74 0.24
C VAL A 111 10.76 -1.59 1.50
N VAL A 112 9.69 -2.40 1.53
CA VAL A 112 9.37 -3.25 2.68
C VAL A 112 10.46 -4.30 2.90
N ARG A 113 10.96 -4.92 1.81
CA ARG A 113 12.03 -5.92 1.92
C ARG A 113 13.32 -5.33 2.48
N GLU A 114 13.70 -4.11 2.06
CA GLU A 114 14.90 -3.44 2.57
C GLU A 114 14.72 -3.02 4.03
N ALA A 115 13.52 -2.57 4.43
CA ALA A 115 13.20 -2.26 5.82
C ALA A 115 13.28 -3.51 6.71
N ALA A 116 12.69 -4.63 6.30
CA ALA A 116 12.75 -5.90 7.01
C ALA A 116 14.21 -6.40 7.18
N ARG A 117 15.04 -6.27 6.12
CA ARG A 117 16.47 -6.61 6.18
C ARG A 117 17.24 -5.79 7.22
N ARG A 118 16.79 -4.56 7.48
CA ARG A 118 17.37 -3.63 8.46
C ARG A 118 16.76 -3.77 9.86
N HIS A 119 15.87 -4.74 10.06
CA HIS A 119 15.12 -4.93 11.30
C HIS A 119 14.28 -3.72 11.72
N ILE A 120 13.88 -2.90 10.75
CA ILE A 120 12.87 -1.87 10.98
C ILE A 120 11.51 -2.59 11.06
N PRO A 121 10.65 -2.31 12.04
CA PRO A 121 9.32 -2.87 12.13
C PRO A 121 8.53 -2.75 10.83
N THR A 122 7.94 -3.86 10.36
CA THR A 122 7.27 -3.93 9.07
C THR A 122 5.89 -4.55 9.17
N ALA A 123 4.94 -3.97 8.44
CA ALA A 123 3.64 -4.57 8.21
C ALA A 123 3.24 -4.45 6.74
N ILE A 124 2.48 -5.41 6.24
CA ILE A 124 1.82 -5.33 4.93
C ILE A 124 0.32 -5.51 5.08
N HIS A 125 -0.45 -4.85 4.23
CA HIS A 125 -1.89 -5.01 4.15
C HIS A 125 -2.28 -5.58 2.78
N GLU A 126 -3.14 -6.59 2.77
CA GLU A 126 -3.73 -7.19 1.57
C GLU A 126 -5.25 -7.06 1.62
N SER A 127 -5.80 -6.32 0.67
CA SER A 127 -7.24 -6.11 0.56
C SER A 127 -7.98 -7.23 -0.18
N ASN A 128 -7.26 -8.05 -0.95
CA ASN A 128 -7.86 -9.15 -1.70
C ASN A 128 -7.95 -10.41 -0.84
N ALA A 129 -8.96 -11.24 -1.11
CA ALA A 129 -9.10 -12.53 -0.46
C ALA A 129 -7.94 -13.50 -0.84
N VAL A 130 -7.46 -13.39 -2.08
CA VAL A 130 -6.28 -14.13 -2.55
C VAL A 130 -5.10 -13.16 -2.69
N PRO A 131 -3.98 -13.38 -1.98
CA PRO A 131 -2.88 -12.44 -1.98
C PRO A 131 -2.19 -12.32 -3.33
N GLY A 132 -1.84 -11.08 -3.69
CA GLY A 132 -0.98 -10.80 -4.83
C GLY A 132 0.45 -11.31 -4.64
N LEU A 133 1.20 -11.44 -5.74
CA LEU A 133 2.58 -11.94 -5.71
C LEU A 133 3.51 -11.13 -4.81
N THR A 134 3.35 -9.81 -4.81
CA THR A 134 4.13 -8.90 -3.95
C THR A 134 3.87 -9.20 -2.47
N THR A 135 2.61 -9.25 -2.07
CA THR A 135 2.21 -9.53 -0.69
C THR A 135 2.67 -10.92 -0.25
N LYS A 136 2.47 -11.93 -1.13
CA LYS A 136 2.91 -13.31 -0.86
C LYS A 136 4.43 -13.41 -0.69
N GLY A 137 5.21 -12.67 -1.50
CA GLY A 137 6.67 -12.63 -1.37
C GLY A 137 7.14 -11.92 -0.10
N LEU A 138 6.48 -10.81 0.27
CA LEU A 138 6.83 -10.02 1.45
C LEU A 138 6.39 -10.68 2.76
N SER A 139 5.31 -11.45 2.77
CA SER A 139 4.79 -12.11 3.99
C SER A 139 5.83 -12.99 4.71
N LYS A 140 6.81 -13.49 3.96
CA LYS A 140 7.91 -14.32 4.50
C LYS A 140 8.88 -13.54 5.38
N VAL A 141 9.02 -12.24 5.15
CA VAL A 141 10.06 -11.40 5.77
C VAL A 141 9.53 -10.32 6.70
N VAL A 142 8.25 -9.96 6.60
CA VAL A 142 7.64 -8.93 7.45
C VAL A 142 7.26 -9.46 8.83
N ASP A 143 7.05 -8.54 9.78
CA ASP A 143 6.64 -8.87 11.15
C ASP A 143 5.14 -9.17 11.24
N ARG A 144 4.31 -8.46 10.45
CA ARG A 144 2.85 -8.63 10.44
C ARG A 144 2.26 -8.55 9.03
N VAL A 145 1.22 -9.35 8.82
CA VAL A 145 0.41 -9.33 7.61
C VAL A 145 -1.03 -9.01 8.01
N MET A 146 -1.52 -7.87 7.62
CA MET A 146 -2.91 -7.43 7.83
C MET A 146 -3.73 -7.85 6.63
N VAL A 147 -4.88 -8.49 6.84
CA VAL A 147 -5.73 -8.97 5.74
C VAL A 147 -7.16 -8.48 5.88
N GLY A 148 -7.84 -8.34 4.74
CA GLY A 148 -9.24 -7.95 4.70
C GLY A 148 -10.20 -9.05 5.13
N PHE A 149 -9.80 -10.33 4.98
CA PHE A 149 -10.68 -11.49 5.14
C PHE A 149 -9.99 -12.61 5.91
N GLU A 150 -10.74 -13.34 6.77
CA GLU A 150 -10.21 -14.49 7.54
C GLU A 150 -9.72 -15.62 6.62
N GLU A 151 -10.42 -15.85 5.53
CA GLU A 151 -10.10 -16.90 4.54
C GLU A 151 -8.71 -16.69 3.92
N SER A 152 -8.23 -15.45 3.87
CA SER A 152 -6.90 -15.11 3.35
C SER A 152 -5.77 -15.76 4.16
N ARG A 153 -5.98 -16.05 5.43
CA ARG A 153 -4.97 -16.62 6.35
C ARG A 153 -4.35 -17.90 5.81
N SER A 154 -5.16 -18.75 5.18
CA SER A 154 -4.73 -20.05 4.64
C SER A 154 -3.74 -19.94 3.46
N HIS A 155 -3.59 -18.76 2.88
CA HIS A 155 -2.68 -18.52 1.75
C HIS A 155 -1.24 -18.18 2.15
N TYR A 156 -0.97 -18.03 3.46
CA TYR A 156 0.34 -17.61 3.97
C TYR A 156 1.07 -18.75 4.67
N ASP A 157 2.39 -18.84 4.42
CA ASP A 157 3.26 -19.86 5.02
C ASP A 157 3.42 -19.66 6.54
N HIS A 158 3.14 -18.42 7.04
CA HIS A 158 3.26 -18.00 8.43
C HIS A 158 1.94 -17.41 8.94
N PRO A 159 0.89 -18.25 9.16
CA PRO A 159 -0.43 -17.78 9.57
C PRO A 159 -0.44 -17.09 10.96
N GLU A 160 0.56 -17.35 11.79
CA GLU A 160 0.74 -16.69 13.09
C GLU A 160 1.08 -15.19 12.98
N LYS A 161 1.59 -14.74 11.82
CA LYS A 161 1.84 -13.33 11.54
C LYS A 161 0.60 -12.61 10.98
N VAL A 162 -0.44 -13.36 10.61
CA VAL A 162 -1.61 -12.82 9.96
C VAL A 162 -2.62 -12.29 10.97
N VAL A 163 -3.03 -11.03 10.78
CA VAL A 163 -4.05 -10.36 11.58
C VAL A 163 -5.18 -9.92 10.67
N VAL A 164 -6.40 -10.31 10.99
CA VAL A 164 -7.59 -9.87 10.24
C VAL A 164 -8.01 -8.50 10.74
N THR A 165 -7.87 -7.49 9.90
CA THR A 165 -8.15 -6.09 10.23
C THR A 165 -9.33 -5.52 9.45
N GLY A 166 -9.82 -6.24 8.45
CA GLY A 166 -10.63 -5.64 7.40
C GLY A 166 -9.79 -4.76 6.48
N THR A 167 -10.43 -4.10 5.54
CA THR A 167 -9.78 -3.14 4.64
C THR A 167 -9.91 -1.73 5.21
N PRO A 168 -8.80 -1.01 5.46
CA PRO A 168 -8.85 0.36 5.92
C PRO A 168 -9.57 1.27 4.92
N VAL A 169 -10.55 2.01 5.40
CA VAL A 169 -11.31 3.00 4.61
C VAL A 169 -11.20 4.38 5.25
N ARG A 170 -11.36 5.42 4.44
CA ARG A 170 -11.33 6.79 4.94
C ARG A 170 -12.49 7.06 5.88
N GLY A 171 -12.26 7.82 6.94
CA GLY A 171 -13.26 8.22 7.92
C GLY A 171 -14.47 8.96 7.31
N ASP A 172 -14.30 9.57 6.12
CA ASP A 172 -15.38 10.24 5.39
C ASP A 172 -16.58 9.31 5.09
N PHE A 173 -16.34 7.99 4.95
CA PHE A 173 -17.41 7.01 4.76
C PHE A 173 -18.34 6.87 5.96
N PHE A 174 -17.91 7.29 7.14
CA PHE A 174 -18.68 7.23 8.38
C PHE A 174 -19.21 8.61 8.82
N ARG A 175 -18.96 9.65 8.00
CA ARG A 175 -19.27 11.03 8.34
C ARG A 175 -20.76 11.34 8.27
N TYR A 176 -21.49 10.63 7.43
CA TYR A 176 -22.92 10.84 7.19
C TYR A 176 -23.72 9.58 7.44
N THR A 177 -24.87 9.73 8.08
CA THR A 177 -25.90 8.70 8.10
C THR A 177 -26.48 8.52 6.70
N ARG A 178 -27.17 7.40 6.46
CA ARG A 178 -27.86 7.16 5.19
C ARG A 178 -28.81 8.31 4.82
N GLN A 179 -29.56 8.81 5.80
CA GLN A 179 -30.53 9.88 5.58
C GLN A 179 -29.84 11.18 5.18
N GLU A 180 -28.85 11.63 5.94
CA GLU A 180 -28.07 12.85 5.61
C GLU A 180 -27.38 12.76 4.24
N ALA A 181 -26.85 11.58 3.87
CA ALA A 181 -26.25 11.38 2.57
C ALA A 181 -27.29 11.49 1.44
N ARG A 182 -28.50 10.92 1.63
CA ARG A 182 -29.58 11.02 0.64
C ARG A 182 -30.06 12.46 0.47
N GLU A 183 -30.24 13.19 1.56
CA GLU A 183 -30.62 14.62 1.54
C GLU A 183 -29.58 15.45 0.76
N LYS A 184 -28.27 15.23 1.01
CA LYS A 184 -27.18 15.92 0.29
C LYS A 184 -27.15 15.60 -1.20
N LEU A 185 -27.57 14.40 -1.59
CA LEU A 185 -27.66 13.96 -3.00
C LEU A 185 -28.99 14.38 -3.65
N GLY A 186 -29.91 15.04 -2.93
CA GLY A 186 -31.23 15.41 -3.43
C GLY A 186 -32.16 14.22 -3.67
N LEU A 187 -31.91 13.08 -2.99
CA LEU A 187 -32.72 11.86 -3.11
C LEU A 187 -33.87 11.91 -2.08
N THR A 188 -35.05 12.25 -2.56
CA THR A 188 -36.23 12.48 -1.71
C THR A 188 -37.11 11.23 -1.48
N ASP A 189 -36.84 10.15 -2.18
CA ASP A 189 -37.59 8.89 -2.09
C ASP A 189 -36.80 7.78 -1.37
N GLU A 190 -37.48 6.73 -0.97
CA GLU A 190 -36.91 5.58 -0.24
C GLU A 190 -36.38 4.46 -1.18
N ARG A 191 -36.39 4.68 -2.50
CA ARG A 191 -35.93 3.67 -3.47
C ARG A 191 -34.46 3.32 -3.24
N PRO A 192 -34.05 2.06 -3.45
CA PRO A 192 -32.63 1.68 -3.45
C PRO A 192 -31.84 2.48 -4.47
N LEU A 193 -30.68 2.99 -4.06
CA LEU A 193 -29.70 3.62 -4.96
C LEU A 193 -28.65 2.59 -5.33
N LEU A 194 -28.51 2.32 -6.61
CA LEU A 194 -27.44 1.51 -7.16
C LEU A 194 -26.44 2.43 -7.87
N LEU A 195 -25.19 2.37 -7.44
CA LEU A 195 -24.07 3.05 -8.09
C LEU A 195 -23.21 2.02 -8.82
N SER A 196 -22.92 2.25 -10.05
CA SER A 196 -22.03 1.41 -10.87
C SER A 196 -20.89 2.23 -11.45
#